data_1f16b8a75b49a17dcb4d0a93d7d42db6
#
_entry.id   1f16b8a75b49a17dcb4d0a93d7d42db6
#
_cell.length_a   1.000
_cell.length_b   1.000
_cell.length_c   1.000
_cell.angle_alpha   90.00
_cell.angle_beta   90.00
_cell.angle_gamma   90.00
#
_symmetry.space_group_name_H-M   'P 1'
#
loop_
_entity.id
_entity.type
_entity.pdbx_description
1 polymer ?
#
loop_
_entity_poly.entity_id
_entity_poly.type
_entity_poly.pdbx_seq_one_letter_code
_entity_poly.pdbx_strand_id
1 'polypeptide(L)'
;MKVQVHTTLKEGVLDPQGKAVESALKNLGFSGIKKIRQGKLFDLEFDTKSKEEAEKLTEEICKVLLANMVIEDYKIKVLPDN
;
A
#
# COMPACT_ATOMS: atom_id res chain seq x y z
N MET A 1 11.68 -9.91 -12.46
CA MET A 1 10.67 -10.27 -11.45
C MET A 1 9.91 -9.04 -11.01
N LYS A 2 8.60 -9.14 -10.93
CA LYS A 2 7.75 -8.03 -10.53
C LYS A 2 7.33 -8.17 -9.07
N VAL A 3 7.33 -7.04 -8.36
CA VAL A 3 6.93 -6.99 -6.96
C VAL A 3 5.97 -5.83 -6.77
N GLN A 4 4.90 -6.06 -6.03
CA GLN A 4 3.98 -4.99 -5.64
C GLN A 4 4.15 -4.70 -4.16
N VAL A 5 4.18 -3.41 -3.82
CA VAL A 5 4.19 -2.95 -2.44
C VAL A 5 2.93 -2.13 -2.20
N HIS A 6 2.18 -2.51 -1.20
CA HIS A 6 0.96 -1.81 -0.81
C HIS A 6 1.20 -1.17 0.57
N THR A 7 1.14 0.16 0.64
CA THR A 7 1.29 0.89 1.90
C THR A 7 -0.05 1.45 2.33
N THR A 8 -0.34 1.35 3.62
CA THR A 8 -1.55 1.89 4.22
C THR A 8 -1.20 2.54 5.56
N LEU A 9 -2.03 3.48 5.99
CA LEU A 9 -1.86 4.06 7.32
C LEU A 9 -2.15 3.01 8.40
N LYS A 10 -1.39 3.05 9.48
CA LYS A 10 -1.60 2.16 10.62
C LYS A 10 -2.97 2.38 11.25
N GLU A 11 -3.49 1.35 11.93
CA GLU A 11 -4.71 1.48 12.73
C GLU A 11 -4.54 2.62 13.74
N GLY A 12 -5.59 3.41 13.90
CA GLY A 12 -5.57 4.54 14.82
C GLY A 12 -4.99 5.83 14.25
N VAL A 13 -4.32 5.78 13.10
CA VAL A 13 -3.85 6.99 12.44
C VAL A 13 -4.98 7.58 11.61
N LEU A 14 -5.21 8.88 11.75
CA LEU A 14 -6.24 9.58 10.98
C LEU A 14 -5.94 9.54 9.49
N ASP A 15 -6.95 9.18 8.70
CA ASP A 15 -6.85 9.14 7.25
C ASP A 15 -7.77 10.23 6.66
N PRO A 16 -7.27 11.46 6.46
CA PRO A 16 -8.10 12.55 5.95
C PRO A 16 -8.57 12.32 4.52
N GLN A 17 -7.80 11.61 3.70
CA GLN A 17 -8.21 11.29 2.33
C GLN A 17 -9.34 10.26 2.32
N GLY A 18 -9.25 9.23 3.14
CA GLY A 18 -10.31 8.23 3.29
C GLY A 18 -11.60 8.87 3.81
N LYS A 19 -11.48 9.77 4.77
CA LYS A 19 -12.63 10.50 5.31
C LYS A 19 -13.30 11.39 4.25
N ALA A 20 -12.50 12.06 3.43
CA ALA A 20 -13.03 12.88 2.34
C ALA A 20 -13.80 12.05 1.33
N VAL A 21 -13.31 10.88 0.98
CA VAL A 21 -14.01 9.95 0.08
C VAL A 21 -15.31 9.46 0.71
N GLU A 22 -15.31 9.12 1.99
CA GLU A 22 -16.53 8.73 2.70
C GLU A 22 -17.60 9.83 2.63
N SER A 23 -17.21 11.06 2.88
CA SER A 23 -18.14 12.22 2.85
C SER A 23 -18.69 12.44 1.45
N ALA A 24 -17.83 12.35 0.42
CA ALA A 24 -18.25 12.51 -0.96
C ALA A 24 -19.26 11.44 -1.36
N LEU A 25 -19.05 10.19 -0.97
CA LEU A 25 -19.97 9.10 -1.27
C LEU A 25 -21.32 9.27 -0.58
N LYS A 26 -21.31 9.73 0.67
CA LYS A 26 -22.55 10.06 1.38
C LYS A 26 -23.37 11.13 0.63
N ASN A 27 -22.70 12.18 0.18
CA ASN A 27 -23.33 13.27 -0.54
C ASN A 27 -23.90 12.80 -1.88
N LEU A 28 -23.32 11.76 -2.47
CA LEU A 28 -23.82 11.17 -3.71
C LEU A 28 -24.93 10.13 -3.50
N GLY A 29 -25.31 9.88 -2.25
CA GLY A 29 -26.43 8.99 -1.94
C GLY A 29 -26.06 7.55 -1.64
N PHE A 30 -24.77 7.23 -1.54
CA PHE A 30 -24.35 5.88 -1.15
C PHE A 30 -24.45 5.69 0.36
N SER A 31 -24.98 4.55 0.77
CA SER A 31 -25.14 4.21 2.18
C SER A 31 -24.53 2.85 2.48
N GLY A 32 -24.36 2.54 3.77
CA GLY A 32 -23.85 1.25 4.19
C GLY A 32 -22.32 1.14 4.20
N ILE A 33 -21.62 2.22 3.91
CA ILE A 33 -20.15 2.24 3.94
C ILE A 33 -19.72 2.58 5.35
N LYS A 34 -19.04 1.66 6.01
CA LYS A 34 -18.57 1.86 7.39
C LYS A 34 -17.28 2.62 7.46
N LYS A 35 -16.35 2.35 6.53
CA LYS A 35 -15.02 2.91 6.59
C LYS A 35 -14.34 2.82 5.23
N ILE A 36 -13.62 3.86 4.87
CA ILE A 36 -12.77 3.88 3.68
C ILE A 36 -11.36 4.25 4.10
N ARG A 37 -10.39 3.47 3.66
CA ARG A 37 -8.97 3.73 3.86
C ARG A 37 -8.31 3.85 2.50
N GLN A 38 -7.45 4.84 2.36
CA GLN A 38 -6.70 5.06 1.12
C GLN A 38 -5.25 4.66 1.34
N GLY A 39 -4.67 3.99 0.37
CA GLY A 39 -3.27 3.60 0.42
C GLY A 39 -2.58 3.86 -0.90
N LYS A 40 -1.31 3.44 -0.98
CA LYS A 40 -0.50 3.59 -2.19
C LYS A 40 -0.09 2.21 -2.69
N LEU A 41 0.00 2.07 -3.99
CA LEU A 41 0.51 0.86 -4.62
C LEU A 41 1.74 1.21 -5.45
N PHE A 42 2.82 0.50 -5.21
CA PHE A 42 4.06 0.63 -5.99
C PHE A 42 4.30 -0.66 -6.75
N ASP A 43 4.58 -0.53 -8.04
CA ASP A 43 4.99 -1.65 -8.89
C ASP A 43 6.49 -1.54 -9.14
N LEU A 44 7.21 -2.60 -8.81
CA LEU A 44 8.66 -2.65 -8.95
C LEU A 44 9.04 -3.79 -9.90
N GLU A 45 10.02 -3.55 -10.75
CA GLU A 45 10.61 -4.59 -11.57
C GLU A 45 12.09 -4.72 -11.22
N PHE A 46 12.53 -5.95 -10.98
CA PHE A 46 13.92 -6.26 -10.67
C PHE A 46 14.51 -7.14 -11.77
N ASP A 47 15.79 -6.96 -12.04
CA ASP A 47 16.51 -7.81 -12.98
C ASP A 47 16.71 -9.22 -12.45
N THR A 48 16.71 -9.38 -11.13
CA THR A 48 16.89 -10.69 -10.51
C THR A 48 15.72 -11.62 -10.82
N LYS A 49 16.01 -12.92 -10.86
CA LYS A 49 14.98 -13.96 -10.95
C LYS A 49 14.80 -14.68 -9.61
N SER A 50 15.54 -14.28 -8.59
CA SER A 50 15.43 -14.84 -7.26
C SER A 50 14.34 -14.13 -6.47
N LYS A 51 13.31 -14.88 -6.09
CA LYS A 51 12.22 -14.37 -5.26
C LYS A 51 12.74 -13.83 -3.93
N GLU A 52 13.66 -14.56 -3.29
CA GLU A 52 14.23 -14.17 -2.01
C GLU A 52 14.99 -12.86 -2.10
N GLU A 53 15.78 -12.70 -3.15
CA GLU A 53 16.53 -11.46 -3.37
C GLU A 53 15.59 -10.30 -3.62
N ALA A 54 14.56 -10.48 -4.45
CA ALA A 54 13.57 -9.45 -4.74
C ALA A 54 12.82 -9.01 -3.47
N GLU A 55 12.41 -9.96 -2.63
CA GLU A 55 11.74 -9.66 -1.37
C GLU A 55 12.65 -8.87 -0.43
N LYS A 56 13.91 -9.29 -0.30
CA LYS A 56 14.88 -8.64 0.57
C LYS A 56 15.15 -7.20 0.14
N LEU A 57 15.39 -6.98 -1.15
CA LEU A 57 15.61 -5.65 -1.69
C LEU A 57 14.37 -4.76 -1.50
N THR A 58 13.18 -5.33 -1.73
CA THR A 58 11.94 -4.58 -1.56
C THR A 58 11.73 -4.16 -0.12
N GLU A 59 12.01 -5.03 0.85
CA GLU A 59 11.92 -4.67 2.26
C GLU A 59 12.84 -3.50 2.61
N GLU A 60 14.08 -3.53 2.13
CA GLU A 60 15.02 -2.43 2.35
C GLU A 60 14.50 -1.13 1.74
N ILE A 61 14.00 -1.18 0.51
CA ILE A 61 13.45 -0.02 -0.19
C ILE A 61 12.24 0.55 0.56
N CYS A 62 11.36 -0.31 1.06
CA CYS A 62 10.20 0.13 1.85
C CYS A 62 10.62 0.89 3.09
N LYS A 63 11.61 0.38 3.81
CA LYS A 63 12.07 0.98 5.06
C LYS A 63 12.75 2.34 4.85
N VAL A 64 13.47 2.51 3.73
CA VAL A 64 14.20 3.75 3.49
C VAL A 64 13.40 4.80 2.73
N LEU A 65 12.39 4.42 1.97
CA LEU A 65 11.72 5.38 1.10
C LEU A 65 10.21 5.18 0.93
N LEU A 66 9.75 3.96 0.61
CA LEU A 66 8.36 3.76 0.18
C LEU A 66 7.34 3.89 1.28
N ALA A 67 7.68 3.52 2.49
CA ALA A 67 6.76 3.57 3.62
C ALA A 67 7.29 4.48 4.73
N ASN A 68 6.40 5.27 5.31
CA ASN A 68 6.73 6.01 6.53
C ASN A 68 6.48 5.08 7.70
N MET A 69 7.53 4.48 8.24
CA MET A 69 7.44 3.43 9.26
C MET A 69 6.80 3.88 10.58
N VAL A 70 6.68 5.18 10.79
CA VAL A 70 6.02 5.72 11.99
C VAL A 70 4.50 5.61 11.87
N ILE A 71 3.95 5.89 10.70
CA ILE A 71 2.50 5.99 10.49
C ILE A 71 1.93 5.01 9.47
N GLU A 72 2.78 4.28 8.75
CA GLU A 72 2.32 3.37 7.68
C GLU A 72 2.77 1.93 7.91
N ASP A 73 1.93 1.01 7.46
CA ASP A 73 2.28 -0.41 7.29
C ASP A 73 2.45 -0.68 5.81
N TYR A 74 3.16 -1.74 5.47
CA TYR A 74 3.30 -2.16 4.08
C TYR A 74 3.16 -3.68 3.94
N LYS A 75 2.74 -4.09 2.75
CA LYS A 75 2.67 -5.50 2.36
C LYS A 75 3.38 -5.67 1.03
N ILE A 76 4.14 -6.73 0.92
CA ILE A 76 4.91 -7.06 -0.28
C ILE A 76 4.29 -8.29 -0.93
N LYS A 77 4.06 -8.21 -2.24
CA LYS A 77 3.58 -9.33 -3.03
C LYS A 77 4.51 -9.53 -4.22
N VAL A 78 5.16 -10.68 -4.27
CA VAL A 78 5.98 -11.05 -5.43
C VAL A 78 5.10 -11.72 -6.45
N LEU A 79 5.15 -11.22 -7.69
CA LEU A 79 4.36 -11.76 -8.79
C LEU A 79 5.22 -12.72 -9.61
N PRO A 80 4.63 -13.82 -10.11
CA PRO A 80 5.37 -14.74 -10.94
C PRO A 80 5.72 -14.11 -12.29
N ASP A 81 6.89 -14.47 -12.80
CA ASP A 81 7.27 -14.12 -14.16
C ASP A 81 6.54 -15.04 -15.13
N ASN A 82 6.00 -14.49 -16.16
CA ASN A 82 5.34 -15.25 -17.24
C ASN A 82 6.22 -15.31 -18.47
#